data_a8bf9398a0a01c1ba82296d50273c545
#
_entry.id   a8bf9398a0a01c1ba82296d50273c545
#
_cell.length_a   1.000
_cell.length_b   1.000
_cell.length_c   1.000
_cell.angle_alpha   90.00
_cell.angle_beta   90.00
_cell.angle_gamma   90.00
#
_symmetry.space_group_name_H-M   'P 1'
#
loop_
_entity.id
_entity.type
_entity.pdbx_description
1 polymer ?
#
loop_
_entity_poly.entity_id
_entity_poly.type
_entity_poly.pdbx_seq_one_letter_code
_entity_poly.pdbx_strand_id
1 'polypeptide(L)'
;MPRGDLGPRSELELAEPAALTPSAQQLAGDYIAIWNETDPEARMAAIAQVWADDARYVDPLADVAGHDGIAAVVTGAQAQFPGWRFRLLGPVDAHHDQLRFRWELGPEGADAPVVGSDVALVDADGRLSLVLGFLDKVPAQV
;
A
#
# COMPACT_ATOMS: atom_id res chain seq x y z
N MET A 1 23.40 -5.14 27.49
CA MET A 1 23.01 -4.83 26.77
C MET A 1 22.67 -4.97 26.22
N PRO A 2 22.38 -4.96 26.52
CA PRO A 2 21.87 -4.90 25.75
C PRO A 2 21.54 -4.65 25.14
N ARG A 3 21.49 -4.76 25.29
CA ARG A 3 21.03 -4.28 24.44
C ARG A 3 21.02 -4.38 23.82
N GLY A 4 20.99 -4.73 24.39
CA GLY A 4 20.79 -4.64 23.53
C GLY A 4 20.57 -4.78 23.16
N ASP A 5 20.81 -4.93 23.33
CA ASP A 5 20.68 -4.91 22.68
C ASP A 5 20.63 -4.84 22.19
N LEU A 6 20.72 -5.10 22.55
CA LEU A 6 20.53 -4.95 21.91
C LEU A 6 20.55 -5.23 21.38
N GLY A 7 20.62 -5.50 21.86
CA GLY A 7 20.36 -5.69 21.23
C GLY A 7 20.04 -5.93 20.91
N PRO A 8 20.00 -6.00 20.95
CA PRO A 8 19.36 -6.05 20.52
C PRO A 8 18.79 -6.10 20.24
N ARG A 9 18.56 -6.16 20.30
CA ARG A 9 17.84 -5.86 19.96
C ARG A 9 17.46 -5.99 19.66
N SER A 10 17.51 -6.04 20.09
CA SER A 10 16.94 -5.95 19.82
C SER A 10 16.49 -5.81 19.94
N GLU A 11 16.51 -5.82 20.38
CA GLU A 11 15.99 -5.44 20.35
C GLU A 11 15.43 -5.21 20.20
N LEU A 12 15.28 -5.13 20.47
CA LEU A 12 14.58 -4.77 20.11
C LEU A 12 14.10 -5.08 19.89
N GLU A 13 14.01 -5.26 20.10
CA GLU A 13 13.34 -5.48 19.71
C GLU A 13 12.77 -6.00 19.96
N LEU A 14 12.38 -6.38 20.33
CA LEU A 14 11.70 -6.80 20.63
C LEU A 14 10.91 -7.15 20.85
N ALA A 15 10.65 -7.30 21.09
CA ALA A 15 9.59 -7.89 21.28
C ALA A 15 8.38 -7.52 20.92
N GLU A 16 7.90 -7.49 20.61
CA GLU A 16 6.85 -7.04 20.20
C GLU A 16 5.73 -7.88 20.08
N PRO A 17 4.56 -7.62 20.29
CA PRO A 17 3.46 -8.49 19.99
C PRO A 17 3.22 -8.53 18.50
N ALA A 18 4.27 -8.78 17.85
CA ALA A 18 4.28 -8.69 16.43
C ALA A 18 3.35 -9.67 15.76
N ALA A 19 2.89 -10.68 16.47
CA ALA A 19 2.00 -11.66 15.87
C ALA A 19 0.68 -11.08 15.40
N LEU A 20 0.24 -9.96 15.99
CA LEU A 20 -1.02 -9.33 15.63
C LEU A 20 -0.87 -8.17 14.66
N THR A 21 0.35 -7.84 14.27
CA THR A 21 0.63 -6.72 13.39
C THR A 21 1.30 -7.24 12.13
N PRO A 22 0.76 -6.94 10.94
CA PRO A 22 1.41 -7.40 9.71
C PRO A 22 2.76 -6.73 9.55
N SER A 23 3.69 -7.44 8.93
CA SER A 23 4.96 -6.85 8.55
C SER A 23 4.71 -5.77 7.50
N ALA A 24 5.69 -4.88 7.31
CA ALA A 24 5.59 -3.86 6.27
C ALA A 24 5.44 -4.50 4.90
N GLN A 25 6.18 -5.57 4.65
CA GLN A 25 6.10 -6.29 3.37
C GLN A 25 4.70 -6.84 3.14
N GLN A 26 4.11 -7.44 4.16
CA GLN A 26 2.77 -7.99 4.05
C GLN A 26 1.72 -6.89 3.89
N LEU A 27 1.87 -5.80 4.63
CA LEU A 27 0.93 -4.68 4.53
C LEU A 27 0.96 -4.07 3.13
N ALA A 28 2.13 -3.87 2.56
CA ALA A 28 2.25 -3.37 1.19
C ALA A 28 1.62 -4.34 0.20
N GLY A 29 1.82 -5.65 0.41
CA GLY A 29 1.20 -6.66 -0.44
C GLY A 29 -0.32 -6.65 -0.35
N ASP A 30 -0.85 -6.50 0.85
CA ASP A 30 -2.30 -6.42 1.05
C ASP A 30 -2.87 -5.16 0.42
N TYR A 31 -2.15 -4.04 0.52
CA TYR A 31 -2.52 -2.80 -0.12
C TYR A 31 -2.60 -2.97 -1.65
N ILE A 32 -1.58 -3.55 -2.25
CA ILE A 32 -1.56 -3.77 -3.70
C ILE A 32 -2.69 -4.71 -4.13
N ALA A 33 -3.00 -5.72 -3.32
CA ALA A 33 -4.07 -6.67 -3.64
C ALA A 33 -5.42 -5.97 -3.77
N ILE A 34 -5.67 -4.90 -3.00
CA ILE A 34 -6.90 -4.12 -3.10
C ILE A 34 -7.05 -3.54 -4.51
N TRP A 35 -5.97 -3.01 -5.07
CA TRP A 35 -5.99 -2.41 -6.41
C TRP A 35 -6.26 -3.43 -7.51
N ASN A 36 -6.03 -4.72 -7.22
CA ASN A 36 -6.28 -5.81 -8.17
C ASN A 36 -7.63 -6.50 -7.95
N GLU A 37 -8.31 -6.21 -6.83
CA GLU A 37 -9.56 -6.88 -6.51
C GLU A 37 -10.69 -6.28 -7.35
N THR A 38 -11.31 -7.11 -8.20
CA THR A 38 -12.35 -6.64 -9.11
C THR A 38 -13.76 -6.81 -8.57
N ASP A 39 -13.94 -7.64 -7.53
CA ASP A 39 -15.25 -7.78 -6.91
C ASP A 39 -15.47 -6.63 -5.92
N PRO A 40 -16.51 -5.78 -6.11
CA PRO A 40 -16.69 -4.61 -5.25
C PRO A 40 -16.87 -4.94 -3.78
N GLU A 41 -17.57 -6.02 -3.48
CA GLU A 41 -17.84 -6.41 -2.09
C GLU A 41 -16.56 -6.89 -1.40
N ALA A 42 -15.79 -7.75 -2.08
CA ALA A 42 -14.52 -8.21 -1.55
C ALA A 42 -13.54 -7.06 -1.39
N ARG A 43 -13.56 -6.11 -2.32
CA ARG A 43 -12.70 -4.93 -2.27
C ARG A 43 -13.01 -4.07 -1.04
N MET A 44 -14.29 -3.81 -0.77
CA MET A 44 -14.66 -3.04 0.41
C MET A 44 -14.24 -3.73 1.70
N ALA A 45 -14.39 -5.06 1.77
CA ALA A 45 -13.96 -5.81 2.94
C ALA A 45 -12.45 -5.71 3.14
N ALA A 46 -11.68 -5.79 2.06
CA ALA A 46 -10.23 -5.65 2.13
C ALA A 46 -9.82 -4.23 2.53
N ILE A 47 -10.49 -3.22 2.00
CA ILE A 47 -10.23 -1.83 2.38
C ILE A 47 -10.47 -1.65 3.88
N ALA A 48 -11.55 -2.20 4.41
CA ALA A 48 -11.85 -2.07 5.83
C ALA A 48 -10.78 -2.70 6.72
N GLN A 49 -10.12 -3.76 6.25
CA GLN A 49 -9.07 -4.41 7.02
C GLN A 49 -7.74 -3.67 6.95
N VAL A 50 -7.42 -3.08 5.81
CA VAL A 50 -6.09 -2.51 5.56
C VAL A 50 -6.04 -1.02 5.87
N TRP A 51 -7.14 -0.29 5.66
CA TRP A 51 -7.18 1.15 5.78
C TRP A 51 -7.94 1.58 7.04
N ALA A 52 -7.44 2.61 7.73
CA ALA A 52 -8.17 3.24 8.82
C ALA A 52 -9.47 3.85 8.30
N ASP A 53 -10.46 4.01 9.19
CA ASP A 53 -11.78 4.49 8.78
C ASP A 53 -11.74 5.89 8.18
N ASP A 54 -10.84 6.75 8.71
CA ASP A 54 -10.70 8.13 8.26
C ASP A 54 -9.43 8.34 7.44
N ALA A 55 -8.93 7.29 6.82
CA ALA A 55 -7.68 7.35 6.06
C ALA A 55 -7.79 8.30 4.88
N ARG A 56 -6.64 8.80 4.45
CA ARG A 56 -6.54 9.69 3.31
C ARG A 56 -5.59 9.10 2.27
N TYR A 57 -5.96 9.25 1.02
CA TYR A 57 -5.14 8.83 -0.12
C TYR A 57 -4.95 10.01 -1.06
N VAL A 58 -3.70 10.29 -1.42
CA VAL A 58 -3.36 11.41 -2.31
C VAL A 58 -2.40 10.92 -3.37
N ASP A 59 -2.73 11.18 -4.63
CA ASP A 59 -1.79 10.97 -5.73
C ASP A 59 -2.01 12.10 -6.75
N PRO A 60 -1.31 12.11 -7.91
CA PRO A 60 -1.47 13.22 -8.85
C PRO A 60 -2.88 13.39 -9.41
N LEU A 61 -3.72 12.37 -9.34
CA LEU A 61 -5.04 12.39 -9.95
C LEU A 61 -6.17 12.43 -8.93
N ALA A 62 -5.89 12.23 -7.64
CA ALA A 62 -6.93 12.09 -6.62
C ALA A 62 -6.46 12.57 -5.25
N ASP A 63 -7.40 13.06 -4.48
CA ASP A 63 -7.21 13.41 -3.06
C ASP A 63 -8.53 13.08 -2.39
N VAL A 64 -8.57 11.93 -1.70
CA VAL A 64 -9.83 11.41 -1.13
C VAL A 64 -9.61 10.98 0.31
N ALA A 65 -10.71 10.86 1.04
CA ALA A 65 -10.69 10.38 2.42
C ALA A 65 -11.80 9.36 2.62
N GLY A 66 -11.57 8.42 3.55
CA GLY A 66 -12.53 7.41 3.91
C GLY A 66 -12.59 6.25 2.94
N HIS A 67 -13.22 5.18 3.37
CA HIS A 67 -13.25 3.93 2.59
C HIS A 67 -13.97 4.09 1.25
N ASP A 68 -15.05 4.87 1.21
CA ASP A 68 -15.78 5.07 -0.04
C ASP A 68 -14.95 5.85 -1.06
N GLY A 69 -14.21 6.86 -0.59
CA GLY A 69 -13.33 7.63 -1.47
C GLY A 69 -12.22 6.78 -2.04
N ILE A 70 -11.62 5.96 -1.20
CA ILE A 70 -10.56 5.06 -1.63
C ILE A 70 -11.09 4.03 -2.63
N ALA A 71 -12.27 3.46 -2.35
CA ALA A 71 -12.88 2.51 -3.27
C ALA A 71 -13.17 3.15 -4.63
N ALA A 72 -13.58 4.41 -4.65
CA ALA A 72 -13.84 5.12 -5.90
C ALA A 72 -12.58 5.29 -6.74
N VAL A 73 -11.45 5.58 -6.10
CA VAL A 73 -10.18 5.72 -6.82
C VAL A 73 -9.75 4.38 -7.43
N VAL A 74 -9.86 3.30 -6.66
CA VAL A 74 -9.53 1.96 -7.15
C VAL A 74 -10.42 1.58 -8.33
N THR A 75 -11.73 1.83 -8.21
CA THR A 75 -12.66 1.55 -9.29
C THR A 75 -12.29 2.32 -10.55
N GLY A 76 -11.94 3.60 -10.40
CA GLY A 76 -11.53 4.43 -11.53
C GLY A 76 -10.28 3.92 -12.21
N ALA A 77 -9.29 3.49 -11.45
CA ALA A 77 -8.05 2.96 -12.01
C ALA A 77 -8.31 1.68 -12.80
N GLN A 78 -9.16 0.79 -12.26
CA GLN A 78 -9.48 -0.45 -12.96
C GLN A 78 -10.26 -0.20 -14.25
N ALA A 79 -11.13 0.81 -14.23
CA ALA A 79 -11.89 1.18 -15.43
C ALA A 79 -11.00 1.77 -16.51
N GLN A 80 -9.97 2.51 -16.12
CA GLN A 80 -9.04 3.13 -17.07
C GLN A 80 -8.08 2.12 -17.66
N PHE A 81 -7.70 1.09 -16.91
CA PHE A 81 -6.72 0.10 -17.34
C PHE A 81 -7.30 -1.32 -17.20
N PRO A 82 -8.34 -1.64 -17.98
CA PRO A 82 -9.00 -2.94 -17.81
C PRO A 82 -8.06 -4.10 -18.06
N GLY A 83 -8.05 -5.05 -17.13
CA GLY A 83 -7.23 -6.25 -17.24
C GLY A 83 -5.78 -6.10 -16.85
N TRP A 84 -5.32 -4.87 -16.57
CA TRP A 84 -3.96 -4.67 -16.09
C TRP A 84 -3.86 -5.01 -14.62
N ARG A 85 -2.65 -5.32 -14.18
CA ARG A 85 -2.42 -5.72 -12.80
C ARG A 85 -1.34 -4.86 -12.17
N PHE A 86 -1.54 -4.56 -10.88
CA PHE A 86 -0.54 -3.89 -10.05
C PHE A 86 0.35 -4.95 -9.41
N ARG A 87 1.66 -4.68 -9.31
CA ARG A 87 2.62 -5.57 -8.66
C ARG A 87 3.62 -4.73 -7.88
N LEU A 88 4.04 -5.25 -6.72
CA LEU A 88 5.15 -4.62 -6.01
C LEU A 88 6.41 -4.73 -6.83
N LEU A 89 7.22 -3.67 -6.83
CA LEU A 89 8.46 -3.57 -7.58
C LEU A 89 9.58 -3.31 -6.59
N GLY A 90 10.37 -4.35 -6.30
CA GLY A 90 11.45 -4.24 -5.36
C GLY A 90 11.03 -4.33 -3.91
N PRO A 91 11.94 -4.05 -2.98
CA PRO A 91 11.68 -4.23 -1.56
C PRO A 91 10.86 -3.09 -0.96
N VAL A 92 10.21 -3.39 0.16
CA VAL A 92 9.53 -2.41 0.98
C VAL A 92 10.51 -1.90 2.03
N ASP A 93 10.59 -0.59 2.18
CA ASP A 93 11.46 0.06 3.14
C ASP A 93 10.58 0.65 4.23
N ALA A 94 10.88 0.40 5.50
CA ALA A 94 10.01 0.82 6.58
C ALA A 94 10.81 1.11 7.85
N HIS A 95 10.36 2.13 8.59
CA HIS A 95 10.86 2.40 9.93
C HIS A 95 9.79 3.20 10.67
N HIS A 96 9.73 2.97 11.99
CA HIS A 96 8.69 3.57 12.83
C HIS A 96 7.32 3.23 12.27
N ASP A 97 6.47 4.23 12.06
CA ASP A 97 5.11 4.02 11.55
C ASP A 97 4.96 4.36 10.08
N GLN A 98 6.07 4.40 9.33
CA GLN A 98 6.00 4.72 7.91
C GLN A 98 6.68 3.64 7.09
N LEU A 99 6.22 3.51 5.85
CA LEU A 99 6.80 2.61 4.88
C LEU A 99 6.74 3.24 3.50
N ARG A 100 7.64 2.82 2.63
CA ARG A 100 7.59 3.23 1.23
C ARG A 100 7.87 2.02 0.36
N PHE A 101 7.29 2.05 -0.84
CA PHE A 101 7.46 0.96 -1.79
C PHE A 101 7.15 1.47 -3.18
N ARG A 102 7.61 0.71 -4.16
CA ARG A 102 7.33 0.99 -5.56
C ARG A 102 6.43 -0.10 -6.10
N TRP A 103 5.68 0.26 -7.13
CA TRP A 103 4.78 -0.67 -7.80
C TRP A 103 4.80 -0.40 -9.30
N GLU A 104 4.39 -1.40 -10.06
CA GLU A 104 4.21 -1.25 -11.50
C GLU A 104 2.80 -1.68 -11.85
N LEU A 105 2.29 -1.14 -12.94
CA LEU A 105 0.96 -1.45 -13.45
C LEU A 105 1.07 -1.70 -14.95
N GLY A 106 0.59 -2.84 -15.39
CA GLY A 106 0.61 -3.16 -16.81
C GLY A 106 -0.09 -4.47 -17.10
N PRO A 107 -0.18 -4.80 -18.39
CA PRO A 107 -0.75 -6.07 -18.79
C PRO A 107 0.13 -7.21 -18.35
N GLU A 108 -0.48 -8.35 -18.11
CA GLU A 108 0.25 -9.53 -17.69
C GLU A 108 1.19 -9.99 -18.79
N GLY A 109 2.43 -10.35 -18.41
CA GLY A 109 3.37 -10.88 -19.37
C GLY A 109 4.07 -9.86 -20.24
N ALA A 110 3.90 -8.57 -19.96
CA ALA A 110 4.52 -7.50 -20.74
C ALA A 110 5.17 -6.49 -19.80
N ASP A 111 6.03 -5.65 -20.37
CA ASP A 111 6.63 -4.56 -19.60
C ASP A 111 5.54 -3.61 -19.11
N ALA A 112 5.70 -3.14 -17.88
CA ALA A 112 4.71 -2.27 -17.28
C ALA A 112 4.89 -0.84 -17.76
N PRO A 113 3.83 -0.25 -18.36
CA PRO A 113 3.90 1.15 -18.82
C PRO A 113 3.83 2.16 -17.69
N VAL A 114 3.33 1.77 -16.52
CA VAL A 114 3.16 2.69 -15.39
C VAL A 114 3.99 2.18 -14.23
N VAL A 115 4.72 3.10 -13.59
CA VAL A 115 5.49 2.80 -12.38
C VAL A 115 5.22 3.92 -11.39
N GLY A 116 4.96 3.57 -10.15
CA GLY A 116 4.71 4.55 -9.11
C GLY A 116 5.44 4.22 -7.82
N SER A 117 5.40 5.18 -6.91
CA SER A 117 5.97 5.07 -5.57
C SER A 117 4.95 5.57 -4.57
N ASP A 118 4.81 4.86 -3.46
CA ASP A 118 3.92 5.27 -2.39
C ASP A 118 4.67 5.35 -1.08
N VAL A 119 4.32 6.36 -0.29
CA VAL A 119 4.74 6.47 1.11
C VAL A 119 3.48 6.37 1.95
N ALA A 120 3.51 5.52 2.97
CA ALA A 120 2.34 5.26 3.79
C ALA A 120 2.66 5.43 5.27
N LEU A 121 1.68 5.90 6.02
CA LEU A 121 1.71 5.97 7.47
C LEU A 121 0.70 4.97 8.04
N VAL A 122 1.08 4.32 9.14
CA VAL A 122 0.29 3.29 9.79
C VAL A 122 -0.15 3.82 11.15
N ASP A 123 -1.41 3.60 11.51
CA ASP A 123 -1.92 4.05 12.80
C ASP A 123 -1.64 3.00 13.89
N ALA A 124 -2.13 3.30 15.11
CA ALA A 124 -1.88 2.45 16.26
C ALA A 124 -2.50 1.05 16.11
N ASP A 125 -3.50 0.91 15.25
CA ASP A 125 -4.15 -0.37 14.99
C ASP A 125 -3.48 -1.17 13.89
N GLY A 126 -2.43 -0.64 13.30
CA GLY A 126 -1.72 -1.32 12.21
C GLY A 126 -2.36 -1.14 10.85
N ARG A 127 -3.29 -0.19 10.71
CA ARG A 127 -3.94 0.09 9.43
C ARG A 127 -3.38 1.38 8.83
N LEU A 128 -3.48 1.48 7.52
CA LEU A 128 -2.99 2.65 6.81
C LEU A 128 -3.84 3.88 7.13
N SER A 129 -3.21 4.94 7.59
CA SER A 129 -3.90 6.20 7.88
C SER A 129 -3.70 7.23 6.80
N LEU A 130 -2.61 7.13 6.03
CA LEU A 130 -2.31 8.07 4.96
C LEU A 130 -1.44 7.36 3.94
N VAL A 131 -1.76 7.54 2.66
CA VAL A 131 -0.89 7.11 1.57
C VAL A 131 -0.69 8.29 0.63
N LEU A 132 0.57 8.57 0.33
CA LEU A 132 0.98 9.62 -0.59
C LEU A 132 1.65 8.95 -1.78
N GLY A 133 1.04 9.08 -2.96
CA GLY A 133 1.49 8.38 -4.15
C GLY A 133 2.06 9.31 -5.20
N PHE A 134 3.01 8.79 -5.94
CA PHE A 134 3.68 9.50 -7.03
C PHE A 134 3.73 8.61 -8.25
N LEU A 135 3.67 9.22 -9.41
CA LEU A 135 3.84 8.50 -10.68
C LEU A 135 5.25 8.77 -11.19
N ASP A 136 6.05 7.73 -11.28
CA ASP A 136 7.45 7.83 -11.72
C ASP A 136 7.58 7.62 -13.22
N LYS A 137 6.64 6.87 -13.82
CA LYS A 137 6.63 6.58 -15.23
C LYS A 137 5.19 6.41 -15.68
N VAL A 138 4.83 7.06 -16.78
CA VAL A 138 3.48 6.90 -17.37
C VAL A 138 3.64 6.65 -18.86
N PRO A 139 2.62 6.06 -19.52
CA PRO A 139 2.66 5.89 -20.96
C PRO A 139 2.66 7.24 -21.66
N ALA A 140 3.31 7.30 -22.81
CA ALA A 140 3.42 8.55 -23.56
C ALA A 140 2.06 9.06 -24.04
N GLN A 141 1.07 8.20 -24.08
CA GLN A 141 -0.26 8.54 -24.60
C GLN A 141 -1.29 8.79 -23.51
N VAL A 142 -0.88 8.93 -22.28
CA VAL A 142 -1.82 9.16 -21.18
C VAL A 142 -2.17 10.63 -21.02
#